data_1b9c8980cb002640f1ef5f1e03627284
#
_entry.id   1b9c8980cb002640f1ef5f1e03627284
#
_cell.length_a   1.000
_cell.length_b   1.000
_cell.length_c   1.000
_cell.angle_alpha   90.00
_cell.angle_beta   90.00
_cell.angle_gamma   90.00
#
_symmetry.space_group_name_H-M   'P 1'
#
loop_
_entity.id
_entity.type
_entity.pdbx_description
1 polymer ?
#
loop_
_entity_poly.entity_id
_entity_poly.type
_entity_poly.pdbx_seq_one_letter_code
_entity_poly.pdbx_strand_id
1 'polypeptide(L)'
;DSSAWLMNDPHPIFDIIEKQGYIIFDSGWKNDQWCSDRQLEAFGFNRDQAADKKQVVGGLFGIDFRTEIGQTIWKLYWSSIDLFKGEWDNKHLTESADPRCLGSRHDQSILSLIVATMDMTITDPPGYFTFDPKQKDYIFALQGM
;
A
#
# COMPACT_ATOMS: atom_id res chain seq x y z
N ASP A 1 -5.33 -5.82 10.23
CA ASP A 1 -4.05 -6.09 10.86
C ASP A 1 -4.19 -6.01 12.38
N SER A 2 -3.61 -6.95 13.11
CA SER A 2 -3.63 -6.95 14.59
C SER A 2 -2.82 -5.80 15.21
N SER A 3 -2.08 -5.07 14.40
CA SER A 3 -1.27 -3.91 14.78
C SER A 3 -1.98 -2.57 14.60
N ALA A 4 -3.25 -2.56 14.23
CA ALA A 4 -4.05 -1.35 14.06
C ALA A 4 -5.11 -1.23 15.17
N TRP A 5 -5.16 -0.08 15.85
CA TRP A 5 -6.16 0.22 16.88
C TRP A 5 -7.05 1.37 16.44
N LEU A 6 -8.35 1.18 16.56
CA LEU A 6 -9.33 2.24 16.40
C LEU A 6 -9.28 3.16 17.63
N MET A 7 -9.05 4.46 17.42
CA MET A 7 -8.92 5.47 18.47
C MET A 7 -10.07 6.48 18.47
N ASN A 8 -10.59 6.79 17.29
CA ASN A 8 -11.68 7.74 17.11
C ASN A 8 -12.70 7.23 16.08
N ASP A 9 -13.75 7.99 15.83
CA ASP A 9 -14.83 7.67 14.91
C ASP A 9 -14.28 7.42 13.49
N PRO A 10 -14.51 6.23 12.89
CA PRO A 10 -14.04 5.88 11.56
C PRO A 10 -14.95 6.41 10.42
N HIS A 11 -16.08 7.06 10.69
CA HIS A 11 -17.01 7.52 9.66
C HIS A 11 -16.34 8.33 8.55
N PRO A 12 -15.39 9.26 8.80
CA PRO A 12 -14.72 9.98 7.72
C PRO A 12 -14.02 9.09 6.69
N ILE A 13 -13.55 7.90 7.11
CA ILE A 13 -12.97 6.90 6.20
C ILE A 13 -14.06 6.25 5.35
N PHE A 14 -15.19 5.88 5.96
CA PHE A 14 -16.32 5.28 5.24
C PHE A 14 -16.97 6.25 4.26
N ASP A 15 -17.05 7.54 4.58
CA ASP A 15 -17.54 8.58 3.68
C ASP A 15 -16.70 8.67 2.39
N ILE A 16 -15.37 8.56 2.52
CA ILE A 16 -14.46 8.53 1.37
C ILE A 16 -14.66 7.25 0.56
N ILE A 17 -14.74 6.09 1.22
CA ILE A 17 -14.95 4.81 0.54
C ILE A 17 -16.29 4.80 -0.20
N GLU A 18 -17.36 5.31 0.40
CA GLU A 18 -18.67 5.41 -0.25
C GLU A 18 -18.65 6.30 -1.49
N LYS A 19 -17.88 7.41 -1.44
CA LYS A 19 -17.79 8.38 -2.53
C LYS A 19 -16.96 7.89 -3.73
N GLN A 20 -15.85 7.18 -3.48
CA GLN A 20 -14.88 6.82 -4.54
C GLN A 20 -14.62 5.31 -4.68
N GLY A 21 -15.22 4.48 -3.84
CA GLY A 21 -15.10 3.02 -3.89
C GLY A 21 -13.90 2.46 -3.14
N TYR A 22 -13.00 3.28 -2.62
CA TYR A 22 -11.80 2.87 -1.89
C TYR A 22 -11.21 3.99 -1.05
N ILE A 23 -10.30 3.64 -0.13
CA ILE A 23 -9.35 4.57 0.49
C ILE A 23 -8.00 3.91 0.61
N ILE A 24 -6.94 4.63 0.23
CA ILE A 24 -5.56 4.16 0.23
C ILE A 24 -4.67 5.32 0.68
N PHE A 25 -3.70 5.03 1.56
CA PHE A 25 -2.88 6.05 2.20
C PHE A 25 -1.44 6.04 1.71
N ASP A 26 -0.84 7.24 1.62
CA ASP A 26 0.59 7.43 1.33
C ASP A 26 1.44 6.87 2.48
N SER A 27 2.44 6.06 2.15
CA SER A 27 3.41 5.56 3.13
C SER A 27 4.60 6.50 3.33
N GLY A 28 4.75 7.52 2.50
CA GLY A 28 5.92 8.39 2.46
C GLY A 28 7.12 7.83 1.67
N TRP A 29 7.00 6.62 1.11
CA TRP A 29 8.03 5.93 0.33
C TRP A 29 7.72 5.95 -1.18
N LYS A 30 8.66 5.41 -1.97
CA LYS A 30 8.52 5.24 -3.43
C LYS A 30 8.61 3.77 -3.82
N ASN A 31 7.99 3.45 -4.97
CA ASN A 31 7.96 2.07 -5.46
C ASN A 31 9.33 1.57 -5.94
N ASP A 32 10.23 2.45 -6.39
CA ASP A 32 11.61 2.08 -6.73
C ASP A 32 12.41 1.58 -5.53
N GLN A 33 12.03 1.99 -4.31
CA GLN A 33 12.71 1.60 -3.07
C GLN A 33 12.22 0.26 -2.52
N TRP A 34 10.94 -0.08 -2.73
CA TRP A 34 10.28 -1.16 -1.99
C TRP A 34 9.53 -2.17 -2.87
N CYS A 35 9.81 -2.20 -4.17
CA CYS A 35 9.33 -3.23 -5.07
C CYS A 35 10.51 -3.98 -5.68
N SER A 36 10.42 -5.32 -5.77
CA SER A 36 11.42 -6.12 -6.44
C SER A 36 11.40 -5.91 -7.96
N ASP A 37 12.47 -6.27 -8.67
CA ASP A 37 12.52 -6.18 -10.13
C ASP A 37 11.41 -7.03 -10.77
N ARG A 38 11.17 -8.24 -10.23
CA ARG A 38 10.09 -9.13 -10.67
C ARG A 38 8.71 -8.49 -10.52
N GLN A 39 8.46 -7.80 -9.40
CA GLN A 39 7.19 -7.09 -9.16
C GLN A 39 7.01 -5.93 -10.14
N LEU A 40 8.04 -5.12 -10.34
CA LEU A 40 8.01 -4.01 -11.28
C LEU A 40 7.73 -4.50 -12.71
N GLU A 41 8.46 -5.52 -13.17
CA GLU A 41 8.31 -6.12 -14.50
C GLU A 41 6.88 -6.65 -14.71
N ALA A 42 6.33 -7.36 -13.73
CA ALA A 42 4.98 -7.92 -13.81
C ALA A 42 3.88 -6.85 -13.98
N PHE A 43 4.12 -5.63 -13.50
CA PHE A 43 3.22 -4.49 -13.65
C PHE A 43 3.63 -3.53 -14.77
N GLY A 44 4.66 -3.88 -15.57
CA GLY A 44 5.10 -3.09 -16.72
C GLY A 44 5.88 -1.82 -16.37
N PHE A 45 6.44 -1.74 -15.15
CA PHE A 45 7.29 -0.62 -14.74
C PHE A 45 8.78 -1.00 -14.81
N ASN A 46 9.60 -0.04 -15.21
CA ASN A 46 11.01 -0.06 -14.88
C ASN A 46 11.28 0.72 -13.59
N ARG A 47 12.50 0.63 -13.05
CA ARG A 47 12.89 1.26 -11.79
C ARG A 47 12.78 2.80 -11.83
N ASP A 48 13.11 3.42 -12.96
CA ASP A 48 13.04 4.87 -13.13
C ASP A 48 11.58 5.36 -13.14
N GLN A 49 10.68 4.63 -13.79
CA GLN A 49 9.24 4.92 -13.75
C GLN A 49 8.65 4.73 -12.37
N ALA A 50 9.17 3.76 -11.60
CA ALA A 50 8.73 3.48 -10.24
C ALA A 50 9.17 4.56 -9.24
N ALA A 51 10.25 5.30 -9.52
CA ALA A 51 10.75 6.39 -8.68
C ALA A 51 9.76 7.57 -8.55
N ASP A 52 8.91 7.76 -9.55
CA ASP A 52 7.85 8.79 -9.52
C ASP A 52 6.54 8.29 -8.89
N LYS A 53 6.45 7.00 -8.58
CA LYS A 53 5.24 6.39 -8.01
C LYS A 53 5.35 6.24 -6.50
N LYS A 54 4.33 6.75 -5.80
CA LYS A 54 4.22 6.60 -4.33
C LYS A 54 3.97 5.15 -3.95
N GLN A 55 4.60 4.72 -2.86
CA GLN A 55 4.21 3.50 -2.19
C GLN A 55 3.09 3.79 -1.18
N VAL A 56 2.16 2.87 -1.05
CA VAL A 56 1.01 3.01 -0.15
C VAL A 56 1.17 2.18 1.12
N VAL A 57 0.39 2.48 2.13
CA VAL A 57 0.35 1.71 3.39
C VAL A 57 -0.37 0.39 3.15
N GLY A 58 0.27 -0.75 3.48
CA GLY A 58 -0.34 -2.07 3.38
C GLY A 58 -1.22 -2.46 4.57
N GLY A 59 -0.93 -1.92 5.76
CA GLY A 59 -1.65 -2.27 7.00
C GLY A 59 -3.00 -1.59 7.20
N LEU A 60 -3.33 -0.56 6.40
CA LEU A 60 -4.60 0.15 6.47
C LEU A 60 -5.03 0.63 5.09
N PHE A 61 -6.07 0.05 4.55
CA PHE A 61 -6.78 0.49 3.35
C PHE A 61 -8.22 0.00 3.38
N GLY A 62 -9.10 0.60 2.56
CA GLY A 62 -10.50 0.21 2.47
C GLY A 62 -10.95 0.07 1.02
N ILE A 63 -11.84 -0.88 0.76
CA ILE A 63 -12.41 -1.17 -0.56
C ILE A 63 -13.91 -1.41 -0.42
N ASP A 64 -14.70 -0.76 -1.28
CA ASP A 64 -16.13 -1.07 -1.42
C ASP A 64 -16.34 -2.08 -2.54
N PHE A 65 -16.61 -3.32 -2.18
CA PHE A 65 -16.88 -4.41 -3.13
C PHE A 65 -18.19 -4.26 -3.93
N ARG A 66 -19.02 -3.29 -3.62
CA ARG A 66 -20.23 -2.96 -4.40
C ARG A 66 -19.89 -2.17 -5.66
N THR A 67 -18.70 -1.56 -5.71
CA THR A 67 -18.23 -0.72 -6.82
C THR A 67 -17.36 -1.53 -7.79
N GLU A 68 -17.39 -1.15 -9.08
CA GLU A 68 -16.55 -1.77 -10.10
C GLU A 68 -15.05 -1.58 -9.80
N ILE A 69 -14.66 -0.40 -9.32
CA ILE A 69 -13.28 -0.11 -8.96
C ILE A 69 -12.81 -0.99 -7.80
N GLY A 70 -13.64 -1.14 -6.75
CA GLY A 70 -13.31 -1.99 -5.62
C GLY A 70 -13.15 -3.46 -6.01
N GLN A 71 -14.03 -3.98 -6.87
CA GLN A 71 -13.93 -5.33 -7.40
C GLN A 71 -12.66 -5.51 -8.27
N THR A 72 -12.31 -4.50 -9.06
CA THR A 72 -11.12 -4.52 -9.91
C THR A 72 -9.85 -4.54 -9.08
N ILE A 73 -9.73 -3.68 -8.06
CA ILE A 73 -8.60 -3.66 -7.13
C ILE A 73 -8.42 -5.05 -6.49
N TRP A 74 -9.49 -5.62 -5.96
CA TRP A 74 -9.46 -6.93 -5.31
C TRP A 74 -9.06 -8.05 -6.26
N LYS A 75 -9.60 -8.05 -7.49
CA LYS A 75 -9.25 -9.03 -8.51
C LYS A 75 -7.77 -8.97 -8.89
N LEU A 76 -7.23 -7.78 -9.12
CA LEU A 76 -5.82 -7.58 -9.43
C LEU A 76 -4.93 -8.01 -8.26
N TYR A 77 -5.28 -7.60 -7.04
CA TYR A 77 -4.56 -7.95 -5.83
C TYR A 77 -4.47 -9.47 -5.66
N TRP A 78 -5.61 -10.16 -5.78
CA TRP A 78 -5.70 -11.61 -5.61
C TRP A 78 -5.01 -12.37 -6.74
N SER A 79 -5.11 -11.90 -7.99
CA SER A 79 -4.40 -12.51 -9.13
C SER A 79 -2.88 -12.37 -9.07
N SER A 80 -2.39 -11.45 -8.25
CA SER A 80 -0.96 -11.18 -8.06
C SER A 80 -0.36 -11.89 -6.84
N ILE A 81 -1.08 -12.81 -6.20
CA ILE A 81 -0.66 -13.46 -4.95
C ILE A 81 0.70 -14.18 -5.05
N ASP A 82 1.05 -14.69 -6.22
CA ASP A 82 2.34 -15.33 -6.44
C ASP A 82 3.53 -14.35 -6.43
N LEU A 83 3.25 -13.05 -6.57
CA LEU A 83 4.24 -11.98 -6.46
C LEU A 83 4.42 -11.50 -5.00
N PHE A 84 3.56 -11.93 -4.06
CA PHE A 84 3.71 -11.63 -2.64
C PHE A 84 4.86 -12.42 -2.00
N LYS A 85 5.22 -13.55 -2.60
CA LYS A 85 6.24 -14.44 -2.05
C LYS A 85 7.63 -13.88 -2.32
N GLY A 86 8.28 -13.40 -1.26
CA GLY A 86 9.73 -13.36 -1.15
C GLY A 86 10.19 -14.49 -0.21
N GLU A 87 11.46 -14.83 -0.23
CA GLU A 87 12.02 -15.71 0.80
C GLU A 87 11.92 -15.03 2.17
N TRP A 88 11.41 -15.75 3.16
CA TRP A 88 11.17 -15.27 4.52
C TRP A 88 12.45 -15.05 5.35
N ASP A 89 13.58 -15.15 4.74
CA ASP A 89 14.83 -14.80 5.38
C ASP A 89 15.03 -13.30 5.25
N ASN A 90 15.10 -12.53 6.24
CA ASN A 90 15.39 -11.09 6.39
C ASN A 90 16.23 -10.42 5.26
N LYS A 91 16.33 -11.04 4.10
CA LYS A 91 17.04 -10.64 2.89
C LYS A 91 16.07 -10.13 1.84
N HIS A 92 15.15 -9.26 2.23
CA HIS A 92 14.39 -8.42 1.28
C HIS A 92 15.31 -7.65 0.31
N LEU A 93 16.61 -7.76 0.52
CA LEU A 93 17.66 -7.04 -0.18
C LEU A 93 18.15 -7.70 -1.47
N THR A 94 17.75 -8.95 -1.75
CA THR A 94 18.36 -9.73 -2.86
C THR A 94 17.51 -9.77 -4.14
N GLU A 95 16.37 -9.10 -4.16
CA GLU A 95 15.44 -9.18 -5.30
C GLU A 95 15.67 -8.10 -6.37
N SER A 96 16.73 -7.32 -6.27
CA SER A 96 17.14 -6.36 -7.29
C SER A 96 18.66 -6.14 -7.31
N ALA A 97 19.21 -5.97 -8.51
CA ALA A 97 20.58 -5.52 -8.69
C ALA A 97 20.72 -3.98 -8.58
N ASP A 98 19.62 -3.23 -8.56
CA ASP A 98 19.61 -1.78 -8.46
C ASP A 98 19.74 -1.36 -6.98
N PRO A 99 20.76 -0.53 -6.63
CA PRO A 99 21.03 -0.12 -5.26
C PRO A 99 19.92 0.75 -4.63
N ARG A 100 18.98 1.27 -5.42
CA ARG A 100 17.81 2.01 -4.92
C ARG A 100 16.81 1.07 -4.23
N CYS A 101 16.78 -0.20 -4.60
CA CYS A 101 15.91 -1.19 -3.98
C CYS A 101 16.38 -1.50 -2.56
N LEU A 102 15.57 -1.14 -1.58
CA LEU A 102 15.80 -1.43 -0.17
C LEU A 102 15.20 -2.78 0.25
N GLY A 103 14.34 -3.35 -0.60
CA GLY A 103 13.67 -4.62 -0.38
C GLY A 103 12.30 -4.70 -1.05
N SER A 104 11.59 -5.80 -0.80
CA SER A 104 10.18 -5.94 -1.16
C SER A 104 9.31 -5.95 0.10
N ARG A 105 8.22 -5.20 0.07
CA ARG A 105 7.23 -5.20 1.14
C ARG A 105 6.02 -6.07 0.81
N HIS A 106 6.27 -7.12 0.04
CA HIS A 106 5.31 -8.17 -0.28
C HIS A 106 3.96 -7.63 -0.79
N ASP A 107 2.90 -7.84 -0.04
CA ASP A 107 1.53 -7.41 -0.32
C ASP A 107 1.39 -5.89 -0.45
N GLN A 108 2.09 -5.11 0.36
CA GLN A 108 2.12 -3.65 0.27
C GLN A 108 2.71 -3.19 -1.07
N SER A 109 3.79 -3.83 -1.54
CA SER A 109 4.40 -3.54 -2.85
C SER A 109 3.41 -3.79 -3.98
N ILE A 110 2.68 -4.90 -3.94
CA ILE A 110 1.67 -5.24 -4.95
C ILE A 110 0.51 -4.24 -4.94
N LEU A 111 -0.03 -3.90 -3.76
CA LEU A 111 -1.07 -2.88 -3.66
C LEU A 111 -0.60 -1.55 -4.25
N SER A 112 0.64 -1.16 -3.97
CA SER A 112 1.24 0.08 -4.47
C SER A 112 1.36 0.09 -6.00
N LEU A 113 1.70 -1.04 -6.60
CA LEU A 113 1.79 -1.18 -8.06
C LEU A 113 0.41 -1.18 -8.72
N ILE A 114 -0.60 -1.79 -8.10
CA ILE A 114 -2.00 -1.69 -8.56
C ILE A 114 -2.45 -0.23 -8.57
N VAL A 115 -2.22 0.49 -7.47
CA VAL A 115 -2.54 1.91 -7.33
C VAL A 115 -1.86 2.74 -8.42
N ALA A 116 -0.57 2.48 -8.69
CA ALA A 116 0.19 3.17 -9.72
C ALA A 116 -0.30 2.86 -11.14
N THR A 117 -0.68 1.60 -11.40
CA THR A 117 -1.20 1.16 -12.72
C THR A 117 -2.57 1.75 -13.02
N MET A 118 -3.43 1.85 -12.01
CA MET A 118 -4.79 2.39 -12.13
C MET A 118 -4.87 3.91 -11.97
N ASP A 119 -3.73 4.58 -11.76
CA ASP A 119 -3.64 6.03 -11.49
C ASP A 119 -4.61 6.50 -10.39
N MET A 120 -4.64 5.75 -9.29
CA MET A 120 -5.60 5.96 -8.21
C MET A 120 -5.19 7.14 -7.32
N THR A 121 -6.19 7.82 -6.75
CA THR A 121 -5.98 8.85 -5.75
C THR A 121 -5.45 8.25 -4.45
N ILE A 122 -4.34 8.79 -3.95
CA ILE A 122 -3.72 8.40 -2.68
C ILE A 122 -4.04 9.50 -1.66
N THR A 123 -4.57 9.09 -0.51
CA THR A 123 -4.94 9.97 0.59
C THR A 123 -3.71 10.24 1.47
N ASP A 124 -3.49 11.50 1.83
CA ASP A 124 -2.45 11.85 2.79
C ASP A 124 -2.86 11.39 4.20
N PRO A 125 -1.92 10.84 5.01
CA PRO A 125 -2.23 10.23 6.29
C PRO A 125 -2.69 11.16 7.43
N PRO A 126 -2.38 12.46 7.48
CA PRO A 126 -2.75 13.31 8.61
C PRO A 126 -4.25 13.29 8.94
N GLY A 127 -4.58 13.06 10.20
CA GLY A 127 -5.95 12.92 10.69
C GLY A 127 -6.51 11.51 10.61
N TYR A 128 -5.97 10.63 9.76
CA TYR A 128 -6.49 9.27 9.60
C TYR A 128 -5.72 8.25 10.44
N PHE A 129 -4.39 8.23 10.34
CA PHE A 129 -3.60 7.33 11.17
C PHE A 129 -2.26 7.93 11.60
N THR A 130 -1.73 7.39 12.70
CA THR A 130 -0.42 7.71 13.25
C THR A 130 0.31 6.44 13.69
N PHE A 131 1.65 6.49 13.73
CA PHE A 131 2.48 5.46 14.37
C PHE A 131 2.79 5.77 15.85
N ASP A 132 2.34 6.91 16.36
CA ASP A 132 2.45 7.28 17.78
C ASP A 132 1.09 7.20 18.47
N PRO A 133 0.83 6.15 19.29
CA PRO A 133 -0.46 5.97 19.96
C PRO A 133 -0.77 7.03 21.03
N LYS A 134 0.17 7.93 21.32
CA LYS A 134 -0.07 9.08 22.21
C LYS A 134 -0.79 10.22 21.50
N GLN A 135 -0.71 10.27 20.19
CA GLN A 135 -1.43 11.26 19.37
C GLN A 135 -2.89 10.85 19.26
N LYS A 136 -3.78 11.55 20.00
CA LYS A 136 -5.21 11.19 20.11
C LYS A 136 -6.12 11.75 19.02
N ASP A 137 -5.61 12.62 18.16
CA ASP A 137 -6.39 13.30 17.12
C ASP A 137 -6.49 12.50 15.80
N TYR A 138 -6.10 11.22 15.84
CA TYR A 138 -6.12 10.32 14.70
C TYR A 138 -7.20 9.24 14.85
N ILE A 139 -7.72 8.74 13.74
CA ILE A 139 -8.74 7.67 13.72
C ILE A 139 -8.11 6.34 14.11
N PHE A 140 -6.91 6.04 13.58
CA PHE A 140 -6.18 4.80 13.88
C PHE A 140 -4.78 5.09 14.42
N ALA A 141 -4.32 4.22 15.33
CA ALA A 141 -2.91 4.04 15.61
C ALA A 141 -2.42 2.74 14.98
N LEU A 142 -1.32 2.81 14.24
CA LEU A 142 -0.65 1.65 13.65
C LEU A 142 0.63 1.36 14.43
N GLN A 143 0.90 0.09 14.72
CA GLN A 143 2.19 -0.30 15.27
C GLN A 143 3.20 -0.31 14.12
N GLY A 144 4.22 0.55 14.21
CA GLY A 144 5.38 0.48 13.32
C GLY A 144 6.13 -0.84 13.52
N MET A 145 6.55 -1.46 12.42
CA MET A 145 7.52 -2.56 12.47
C MET A 145 8.92 -2.01 12.63
#